data_e936a3b984e540b34d4be1c09c4b1f11
#
_entry.id   e936a3b984e540b34d4be1c09c4b1f11
#
_cell.length_a   1.000
_cell.length_b   1.000
_cell.length_c   1.000
_cell.angle_alpha   90.00
_cell.angle_beta   90.00
_cell.angle_gamma   90.00
#
_symmetry.space_group_name_H-M   'P 1'
#
loop_
_entity.id
_entity.type
_entity.pdbx_description
1 polymer ?
#
loop_
_entity_poly.entity_id
_entity_poly.type
_entity_poly.pdbx_seq_one_letter_code
_entity_poly.pdbx_strand_id
1 'polypeptide(L)'
;AQDIIFLIFLVGCVIENMRRTGAIDSALHGAVEHLGHSPWILIAGCLLLFSIGSFTVGMGEEYVPLVPILVSMCLAMRMDAVVAMGMVWVPSAIGWGTAGINPFGVLIAQNIAGVPLTSGWLPRLGMMFVFLLIAFHHVYRYARRVQSDPAASLVADVDYSDGFHAPDDLALNGTRIAVLAVFVLGIALFVWGVGSQGWYIAELNAVFLGIGLVAAIVARLGLVETSQVFLEGCAKMTAAALIVGFARTIEIVLSDGQIVDSIIHSVASLLEGLPSGVSAIGMLAVQALCNFFIPSGSGQAFVTMPIMSPLATLTGVPQQVAVLAYQFGDGFTNMIVPTSALLMGALSLGKVPYQAWVRFVGPLLVKLYLVAAVFLVLSIHFGASAGLY
;
A
#
# COMPACT_ATOMS: atom_id res chain seq x y z
N ALA A 1 14.05 14.74 6.11
CA ALA A 1 14.43 13.91 4.95
C ALA A 1 15.41 12.80 5.34
N GLN A 2 16.50 13.11 6.04
CA GLN A 2 17.54 12.13 6.40
C GLN A 2 16.95 10.90 7.11
N ASP A 3 16.14 11.11 8.15
CA ASP A 3 15.56 10.02 8.95
C ASP A 3 14.61 9.15 8.11
N ILE A 4 13.92 9.75 7.15
CA ILE A 4 13.00 9.04 6.25
C ILE A 4 13.79 8.22 5.23
N ILE A 5 14.89 8.74 4.70
CA ILE A 5 15.80 7.98 3.81
C ILE A 5 16.34 6.76 4.56
N PHE A 6 16.79 6.95 5.80
CA PHE A 6 17.25 5.86 6.65
C PHE A 6 16.15 4.84 6.93
N LEU A 7 14.94 5.30 7.24
CA LEU A 7 13.78 4.43 7.43
C LEU A 7 13.54 3.54 6.21
N ILE A 8 13.56 4.12 5.02
CA ILE A 8 13.33 3.38 3.76
C ILE A 8 14.39 2.27 3.59
N PHE A 9 15.66 2.58 3.83
CA PHE A 9 16.70 1.56 3.77
C PHE A 9 16.51 0.46 4.81
N LEU A 10 16.22 0.81 6.06
CA LEU A 10 16.04 -0.17 7.14
C LEU A 10 14.82 -1.06 6.90
N VAL A 11 13.71 -0.49 6.41
CA VAL A 11 12.53 -1.28 6.03
C VAL A 11 12.89 -2.25 4.91
N GLY A 12 13.62 -1.80 3.88
CA GLY A 12 14.11 -2.68 2.81
C GLY A 12 14.98 -3.82 3.33
N CYS A 13 15.89 -3.53 4.27
CA CYS A 13 16.73 -4.55 4.92
C CYS A 13 15.91 -5.59 5.69
N VAL A 14 14.92 -5.15 6.47
CA VAL A 14 14.03 -6.04 7.23
C VAL A 14 13.23 -6.93 6.30
N ILE A 15 12.61 -6.35 5.27
CA ILE A 15 11.80 -7.09 4.29
C ILE A 15 12.66 -8.14 3.58
N GLU A 16 13.86 -7.77 3.11
CA GLU A 16 14.76 -8.70 2.43
C GLU A 16 15.22 -9.82 3.36
N ASN A 17 15.48 -9.51 4.63
CA ASN A 17 15.81 -10.51 5.65
C ASN A 17 14.65 -11.49 5.86
N MET A 18 13.45 -10.99 6.06
CA MET A 18 12.26 -11.84 6.21
C MET A 18 11.96 -12.68 4.96
N ARG A 19 12.24 -12.13 3.77
CA ARG A 19 12.14 -12.85 2.50
C ARG A 19 13.22 -13.93 2.39
N ARG A 20 14.48 -13.62 2.70
CA ARG A 20 15.59 -14.58 2.68
C ARG A 20 15.36 -15.78 3.60
N THR A 21 14.68 -15.55 4.73
CA THR A 21 14.28 -16.63 5.65
C THR A 21 13.09 -17.44 5.12
N GLY A 22 12.41 -16.97 4.08
CA GLY A 22 11.18 -17.52 3.56
C GLY A 22 9.97 -17.31 4.49
N ALA A 23 10.10 -16.43 5.50
CA ALA A 23 9.05 -16.22 6.49
C ALA A 23 7.79 -15.59 5.86
N ILE A 24 7.97 -14.53 5.05
CA ILE A 24 6.86 -13.87 4.32
C ILE A 24 6.22 -14.85 3.36
N ASP A 25 7.02 -15.47 2.49
CA ASP A 25 6.51 -16.36 1.44
C ASP A 25 5.78 -17.57 2.03
N SER A 26 6.29 -18.13 3.13
CA SER A 26 5.63 -19.24 3.84
C SER A 26 4.33 -18.83 4.52
N ALA A 27 4.28 -17.64 5.12
CA ALA A 27 3.04 -17.15 5.74
C ALA A 27 1.94 -16.98 4.69
N LEU A 28 2.29 -16.41 3.54
CA LEU A 28 1.36 -16.19 2.44
C LEU A 28 0.97 -17.53 1.79
N HIS A 29 1.93 -18.43 1.57
CA HIS A 29 1.66 -19.77 1.03
C HIS A 29 0.76 -20.59 1.97
N GLY A 30 1.07 -20.63 3.27
CA GLY A 30 0.26 -21.33 4.26
C GLY A 30 -1.16 -20.78 4.36
N ALA A 31 -1.33 -19.46 4.30
CA ALA A 31 -2.65 -18.84 4.26
C ALA A 31 -3.43 -19.27 3.02
N VAL A 32 -2.80 -19.28 1.86
CA VAL A 32 -3.39 -19.70 0.58
C VAL A 32 -3.75 -21.20 0.59
N GLU A 33 -2.86 -22.07 1.08
CA GLU A 33 -3.08 -23.51 1.18
C GLU A 33 -4.29 -23.87 2.06
N HIS A 34 -4.40 -23.27 3.23
CA HIS A 34 -5.50 -23.55 4.16
C HIS A 34 -6.85 -22.98 3.69
N LEU A 35 -6.83 -21.89 2.91
CA LEU A 35 -8.02 -21.19 2.44
C LEU A 35 -8.48 -21.63 1.05
N GLY A 36 -7.65 -22.40 0.32
CA GLY A 36 -7.85 -22.75 -1.10
C GLY A 36 -9.06 -23.66 -1.40
N HIS A 37 -9.59 -24.34 -0.42
CA HIS A 37 -10.72 -25.27 -0.62
C HIS A 37 -12.09 -24.57 -0.75
N SER A 38 -12.18 -23.27 -0.41
CA SER A 38 -13.42 -22.49 -0.47
C SER A 38 -13.18 -21.15 -1.14
N PRO A 39 -13.71 -20.90 -2.34
CA PRO A 39 -13.43 -19.68 -3.10
C PRO A 39 -13.68 -18.38 -2.33
N TRP A 40 -14.76 -18.32 -1.57
CA TRP A 40 -15.09 -17.12 -0.80
C TRP A 40 -14.11 -16.89 0.37
N ILE A 41 -13.65 -17.97 1.02
CA ILE A 41 -12.67 -17.90 2.11
C ILE A 41 -11.31 -17.48 1.56
N LEU A 42 -10.89 -18.08 0.44
CA LEU A 42 -9.65 -17.71 -0.23
C LEU A 42 -9.66 -16.23 -0.61
N ILE A 43 -10.72 -15.77 -1.29
CA ILE A 43 -10.83 -14.36 -1.71
C ILE A 43 -10.83 -13.44 -0.48
N ALA A 44 -11.66 -13.70 0.51
CA ALA A 44 -11.73 -12.88 1.72
C ALA A 44 -10.42 -12.88 2.50
N GLY A 45 -9.78 -14.03 2.64
CA GLY A 45 -8.50 -14.20 3.33
C GLY A 45 -7.36 -13.45 2.64
N CYS A 46 -7.24 -13.57 1.30
CA CYS A 46 -6.26 -12.81 0.52
C CYS A 46 -6.52 -11.30 0.59
N LEU A 47 -7.77 -10.87 0.43
CA LEU A 47 -8.12 -9.45 0.54
C LEU A 47 -7.73 -8.88 1.91
N LEU A 48 -7.98 -9.60 2.98
CA LEU A 48 -7.62 -9.16 4.33
C LEU A 48 -6.10 -9.18 4.53
N LEU A 49 -5.45 -10.28 4.19
CA LEU A 49 -4.00 -10.47 4.40
C LEU A 49 -3.17 -9.40 3.67
N PHE A 50 -3.41 -9.23 2.37
CA PHE A 50 -2.65 -8.29 1.56
C PHE A 50 -2.96 -6.83 1.91
N SER A 51 -4.22 -6.52 2.29
CA SER A 51 -4.54 -5.17 2.74
C SER A 51 -3.88 -4.83 4.08
N ILE A 52 -3.81 -5.77 5.03
CA ILE A 52 -3.12 -5.57 6.30
C ILE A 52 -1.62 -5.33 6.06
N GLY A 53 -0.96 -6.10 5.20
CA GLY A 53 0.45 -5.90 4.87
C GLY A 53 0.71 -4.51 4.28
N SER A 54 -0.13 -4.05 3.35
CA SER A 54 -0.01 -2.73 2.75
C SER A 54 -0.40 -1.60 3.73
N PHE A 55 -1.42 -1.81 4.56
CA PHE A 55 -1.88 -0.86 5.58
C PHE A 55 -0.81 -0.60 6.65
N THR A 56 -0.05 -1.64 7.03
CA THR A 56 0.92 -1.59 8.13
C THR A 56 2.33 -1.32 7.64
N VAL A 57 2.86 -2.16 6.77
CA VAL A 57 4.27 -2.16 6.35
C VAL A 57 4.48 -1.45 5.02
N GLY A 58 3.41 -1.28 4.24
CA GLY A 58 3.54 -0.75 2.89
C GLY A 58 4.02 -1.79 1.89
N MET A 59 3.66 -3.06 2.09
CA MET A 59 3.98 -4.13 1.16
C MET A 59 3.30 -3.90 -0.19
N GLY A 60 4.00 -4.23 -1.26
CA GLY A 60 3.54 -4.12 -2.64
C GLY A 60 4.36 -5.02 -3.55
N GLU A 61 5.67 -4.80 -3.60
CA GLU A 61 6.62 -5.56 -4.44
C GLU A 61 6.71 -7.03 -4.02
N GLU A 62 6.56 -7.32 -2.73
CA GLU A 62 6.62 -8.64 -2.11
C GLU A 62 5.45 -9.53 -2.55
N TYR A 63 4.39 -8.93 -3.08
CA TYR A 63 3.24 -9.70 -3.58
C TYR A 63 3.43 -10.22 -5.00
N VAL A 64 4.34 -9.64 -5.77
CA VAL A 64 4.57 -10.00 -7.19
C VAL A 64 4.94 -11.48 -7.38
N PRO A 65 5.84 -12.08 -6.59
CA PRO A 65 6.16 -13.51 -6.69
C PRO A 65 4.99 -14.45 -6.39
N LEU A 66 3.96 -13.96 -5.69
CA LEU A 66 2.78 -14.77 -5.33
C LEU A 66 1.75 -14.84 -6.46
N VAL A 67 1.83 -13.93 -7.44
CA VAL A 67 0.89 -13.89 -8.55
C VAL A 67 0.80 -15.23 -9.29
N PRO A 68 1.90 -15.88 -9.74
CA PRO A 68 1.81 -17.17 -10.41
C PRO A 68 1.18 -18.27 -9.55
N ILE A 69 1.46 -18.27 -8.23
CA ILE A 69 0.90 -19.25 -7.28
C ILE A 69 -0.62 -19.08 -7.21
N LEU A 70 -1.08 -17.85 -7.04
CA LEU A 70 -2.50 -17.56 -6.95
C LEU A 70 -3.23 -17.78 -8.27
N VAL A 71 -2.57 -17.54 -9.43
CA VAL A 71 -3.12 -17.88 -10.73
C VAL A 71 -3.32 -19.40 -10.85
N SER A 72 -2.29 -20.20 -10.51
CA SER A 72 -2.40 -21.67 -10.51
C SER A 72 -3.54 -22.16 -9.62
N MET A 73 -3.67 -21.58 -8.44
CA MET A 73 -4.73 -21.90 -7.49
C MET A 73 -6.12 -21.51 -8.01
N CYS A 74 -6.27 -20.32 -8.59
CA CYS A 74 -7.52 -19.88 -9.19
C CYS A 74 -7.94 -20.79 -10.33
N LEU A 75 -7.01 -21.17 -11.22
CA LEU A 75 -7.27 -22.08 -12.31
C LEU A 75 -7.72 -23.48 -11.82
N ALA A 76 -7.05 -24.01 -10.77
CA ALA A 76 -7.44 -25.26 -10.13
C ALA A 76 -8.86 -25.20 -9.52
N MET A 77 -9.29 -24.02 -9.06
CA MET A 77 -10.63 -23.76 -8.51
C MET A 77 -11.65 -23.32 -9.57
N ARG A 78 -11.36 -23.47 -10.86
CA ARG A 78 -12.20 -23.02 -11.99
C ARG A 78 -12.50 -21.51 -11.97
N MET A 79 -11.59 -20.72 -11.44
CA MET A 79 -11.54 -19.28 -11.58
C MET A 79 -10.47 -18.92 -12.61
N ASP A 80 -10.30 -17.62 -12.90
CA ASP A 80 -9.30 -17.17 -13.86
C ASP A 80 -8.18 -16.32 -13.22
N ALA A 81 -7.20 -15.94 -14.03
CA ALA A 81 -6.07 -15.14 -13.59
C ALA A 81 -6.47 -13.69 -13.19
N VAL A 82 -7.59 -13.18 -13.71
CA VAL A 82 -8.10 -11.86 -13.31
C VAL A 82 -8.56 -11.87 -11.86
N VAL A 83 -9.17 -12.98 -11.41
CA VAL A 83 -9.52 -13.18 -10.00
C VAL A 83 -8.25 -13.20 -9.14
N ALA A 84 -7.20 -13.92 -9.57
CA ALA A 84 -5.93 -13.96 -8.86
C ALA A 84 -5.31 -12.56 -8.71
N MET A 85 -5.25 -11.81 -9.81
CA MET A 85 -4.81 -10.41 -9.76
C MET A 85 -5.69 -9.54 -8.86
N GLY A 86 -7.01 -9.74 -8.88
CA GLY A 86 -7.96 -9.06 -8.01
C GLY A 86 -7.71 -9.36 -6.52
N MET A 87 -7.32 -10.58 -6.19
CA MET A 87 -7.00 -10.97 -4.81
C MET A 87 -5.68 -10.37 -4.30
N VAL A 88 -4.74 -10.01 -5.18
CA VAL A 88 -3.44 -9.43 -4.80
C VAL A 88 -3.48 -7.90 -4.87
N TRP A 89 -3.83 -7.39 -6.04
CA TRP A 89 -3.61 -5.98 -6.36
C TRP A 89 -4.67 -5.05 -5.77
N VAL A 90 -5.92 -5.50 -5.76
CA VAL A 90 -7.02 -4.70 -5.19
C VAL A 90 -6.83 -4.47 -3.69
N PRO A 91 -6.58 -5.49 -2.85
CA PRO A 91 -6.37 -5.27 -1.42
C PRO A 91 -5.08 -4.52 -1.11
N SER A 92 -4.03 -4.72 -1.90
CA SER A 92 -2.80 -3.95 -1.77
C SER A 92 -3.08 -2.45 -1.92
N ALA A 93 -3.77 -2.07 -2.98
CA ALA A 93 -4.13 -0.68 -3.24
C ALA A 93 -5.09 -0.10 -2.17
N ILE A 94 -6.04 -0.90 -1.68
CA ILE A 94 -6.94 -0.50 -0.58
C ILE A 94 -6.12 -0.30 0.71
N GLY A 95 -5.24 -1.24 1.04
CA GLY A 95 -4.36 -1.12 2.21
C GLY A 95 -3.48 0.13 2.15
N TRP A 96 -2.88 0.43 1.00
CA TRP A 96 -2.14 1.67 0.76
C TRP A 96 -3.02 2.91 0.90
N GLY A 97 -4.17 2.93 0.24
CA GLY A 97 -5.09 4.06 0.24
C GLY A 97 -5.67 4.38 1.61
N THR A 98 -5.78 3.38 2.48
CA THR A 98 -6.30 3.55 3.85
C THR A 98 -5.22 3.44 4.93
N ALA A 99 -3.95 3.35 4.56
CA ALA A 99 -2.86 3.04 5.46
C ALA A 99 -2.88 3.84 6.77
N GLY A 100 -2.64 3.13 7.88
CA GLY A 100 -2.62 3.70 9.22
C GLY A 100 -1.22 3.95 9.77
N ILE A 101 -0.28 3.04 9.45
CA ILE A 101 1.09 3.05 9.99
C ILE A 101 2.15 2.75 8.93
N ASN A 102 1.78 2.75 7.65
CA ASN A 102 2.69 2.51 6.53
C ASN A 102 3.75 3.62 6.44
N PRO A 103 5.06 3.26 6.54
CA PRO A 103 6.14 4.24 6.57
C PRO A 103 6.40 4.93 5.22
N PHE A 104 5.97 4.32 4.12
CA PHE A 104 6.24 4.83 2.77
C PHE A 104 5.19 5.81 2.23
N GLY A 105 4.04 5.90 2.88
CA GLY A 105 2.95 6.78 2.46
C GLY A 105 2.45 7.65 3.62
N VAL A 106 1.62 7.06 4.50
CA VAL A 106 0.91 7.84 5.52
C VAL A 106 1.85 8.57 6.49
N LEU A 107 2.93 7.93 6.99
CA LEU A 107 3.81 8.59 7.94
C LEU A 107 4.56 9.77 7.31
N ILE A 108 4.95 9.66 6.04
CA ILE A 108 5.56 10.76 5.29
C ILE A 108 4.56 11.91 5.14
N ALA A 109 3.35 11.60 4.67
CA ALA A 109 2.31 12.60 4.47
C ALA A 109 1.91 13.29 5.78
N GLN A 110 1.77 12.53 6.87
CA GLN A 110 1.49 13.07 8.21
C GLN A 110 2.61 13.97 8.72
N ASN A 111 3.87 13.58 8.54
CA ASN A 111 5.01 14.37 8.93
C ASN A 111 5.04 15.73 8.19
N ILE A 112 4.80 15.72 6.87
CA ILE A 112 4.77 16.95 6.06
C ILE A 112 3.57 17.82 6.44
N ALA A 113 2.42 17.21 6.72
CA ALA A 113 1.21 17.90 7.16
C ALA A 113 1.27 18.41 8.61
N GLY A 114 2.34 18.11 9.35
CA GLY A 114 2.52 18.54 10.74
C GLY A 114 1.52 17.91 11.71
N VAL A 115 0.98 16.73 11.38
CA VAL A 115 0.06 16.00 12.28
C VAL A 115 0.78 14.84 12.96
N PRO A 116 0.33 14.41 14.16
CA PRO A 116 1.00 13.34 14.89
C PRO A 116 1.06 12.06 14.05
N LEU A 117 2.23 11.40 14.05
CA LEU A 117 2.39 10.13 13.34
C LEU A 117 1.41 9.08 13.88
N THR A 118 0.95 8.22 12.99
CA THR A 118 -0.04 7.17 13.26
C THR A 118 -1.41 7.67 13.77
N SER A 119 -1.63 8.99 13.91
CA SER A 119 -2.94 9.51 14.31
C SER A 119 -4.01 9.12 13.29
N GLY A 120 -5.21 8.82 13.78
CA GLY A 120 -6.32 8.39 12.94
C GLY A 120 -6.20 6.97 12.37
N TRP A 121 -5.27 6.12 12.84
CA TRP A 121 -5.11 4.76 12.31
C TRP A 121 -6.36 3.90 12.49
N LEU A 122 -7.08 4.06 13.61
CA LEU A 122 -8.28 3.27 13.90
C LEU A 122 -9.46 3.61 12.99
N PRO A 123 -9.85 4.87 12.76
CA PRO A 123 -10.83 5.23 11.73
C PRO A 123 -10.42 4.75 10.32
N ARG A 124 -9.14 4.85 9.97
CA ARG A 124 -8.60 4.36 8.68
C ARG A 124 -8.75 2.85 8.53
N LEU A 125 -8.54 2.10 9.62
CA LEU A 125 -8.83 0.67 9.66
C LEU A 125 -10.31 0.38 9.39
N GLY A 126 -11.22 1.16 9.98
CA GLY A 126 -12.66 1.08 9.70
C GLY A 126 -12.97 1.35 8.21
N MET A 127 -12.36 2.39 7.63
CA MET A 127 -12.50 2.70 6.19
C MET A 127 -11.97 1.55 5.32
N MET A 128 -10.83 0.96 5.68
CA MET A 128 -10.28 -0.22 4.99
C MET A 128 -11.30 -1.35 4.91
N PHE A 129 -11.95 -1.68 6.02
CA PHE A 129 -12.97 -2.75 6.02
C PHE A 129 -14.15 -2.43 5.11
N VAL A 130 -14.62 -1.18 5.06
CA VAL A 130 -15.69 -0.77 4.14
C VAL A 130 -15.26 -0.95 2.68
N PHE A 131 -14.07 -0.51 2.32
CA PHE A 131 -13.53 -0.68 0.98
C PHE A 131 -13.30 -2.17 0.64
N LEU A 132 -12.84 -2.97 1.60
CA LEU A 132 -12.68 -4.41 1.41
C LEU A 132 -14.00 -5.14 1.20
N LEU A 133 -15.09 -4.73 1.84
CA LEU A 133 -16.42 -5.30 1.58
C LEU A 133 -16.87 -5.03 0.15
N ILE A 134 -16.64 -3.82 -0.36
CA ILE A 134 -16.94 -3.45 -1.74
C ILE A 134 -16.09 -4.28 -2.72
N ALA A 135 -14.79 -4.39 -2.43
CA ALA A 135 -13.85 -5.18 -3.22
C ALA A 135 -14.20 -6.66 -3.19
N PHE A 136 -14.50 -7.21 -2.01
CA PHE A 136 -14.92 -8.60 -1.87
C PHE A 136 -16.16 -8.90 -2.72
N HIS A 137 -17.20 -8.06 -2.62
CA HIS A 137 -18.39 -8.23 -3.43
C HIS A 137 -18.07 -8.21 -4.94
N HIS A 138 -17.19 -7.30 -5.37
CA HIS A 138 -16.82 -7.17 -6.78
C HIS A 138 -16.02 -8.39 -7.27
N VAL A 139 -14.94 -8.77 -6.56
CA VAL A 139 -14.07 -9.90 -6.93
C VAL A 139 -14.82 -11.22 -6.85
N TYR A 140 -15.57 -11.45 -5.76
CA TYR A 140 -16.34 -12.68 -5.57
C TYR A 140 -17.46 -12.86 -6.61
N ARG A 141 -18.18 -11.79 -6.92
CA ARG A 141 -19.23 -11.82 -7.97
C ARG A 141 -18.64 -12.19 -9.33
N TYR A 142 -17.48 -11.63 -9.68
CA TYR A 142 -16.79 -11.97 -10.92
C TYR A 142 -16.28 -13.42 -10.88
N ALA A 143 -15.66 -13.86 -9.80
CA ALA A 143 -15.20 -15.23 -9.62
C ALA A 143 -16.32 -16.26 -9.79
N ARG A 144 -17.47 -16.01 -9.16
CA ARG A 144 -18.67 -16.87 -9.28
C ARG A 144 -19.21 -16.91 -10.70
N ARG A 145 -19.18 -15.78 -11.40
CA ARG A 145 -19.59 -15.71 -12.80
C ARG A 145 -18.69 -16.56 -13.68
N VAL A 146 -17.38 -16.48 -13.54
CA VAL A 146 -16.41 -17.28 -14.28
C VAL A 146 -16.56 -18.78 -13.96
N GLN A 147 -16.76 -19.13 -12.67
CA GLN A 147 -16.99 -20.52 -12.28
C GLN A 147 -18.26 -21.13 -12.89
N SER A 148 -19.33 -20.33 -13.04
CA SER A 148 -20.58 -20.82 -13.65
C SER A 148 -20.57 -20.83 -15.17
N ASP A 149 -19.85 -19.90 -15.77
CA ASP A 149 -19.70 -19.75 -17.22
C ASP A 149 -18.25 -19.36 -17.56
N PRO A 150 -17.40 -20.31 -17.90
CA PRO A 150 -16.02 -20.03 -18.26
C PRO A 150 -15.86 -19.08 -19.46
N ALA A 151 -16.84 -18.99 -20.35
CA ALA A 151 -16.80 -18.06 -21.48
C ALA A 151 -16.98 -16.59 -21.03
N ALA A 152 -17.47 -16.36 -19.81
CA ALA A 152 -17.55 -15.03 -19.21
C ALA A 152 -16.22 -14.49 -18.67
N SER A 153 -15.13 -15.29 -18.72
CA SER A 153 -13.80 -14.86 -18.34
C SER A 153 -13.29 -13.78 -19.28
N LEU A 154 -12.69 -12.74 -18.71
CA LEU A 154 -12.03 -11.65 -19.47
C LEU A 154 -10.71 -12.10 -20.11
N VAL A 155 -10.24 -13.29 -19.78
CA VAL A 155 -9.00 -13.92 -20.28
C VAL A 155 -9.26 -15.33 -20.83
N ALA A 156 -10.47 -15.57 -21.33
CA ALA A 156 -10.83 -16.87 -21.89
C ALA A 156 -9.95 -17.29 -23.08
N ASP A 157 -9.42 -16.33 -23.82
CA ASP A 157 -8.56 -16.54 -25.00
C ASP A 157 -7.07 -16.69 -24.65
N VAL A 158 -6.70 -16.63 -23.36
CA VAL A 158 -5.30 -16.72 -22.92
C VAL A 158 -4.96 -18.16 -22.55
N ASP A 159 -3.87 -18.68 -23.11
CA ASP A 159 -3.37 -20.01 -22.78
C ASP A 159 -2.58 -20.00 -21.46
N TYR A 160 -3.05 -20.78 -20.50
CA TYR A 160 -2.44 -20.98 -19.19
C TYR A 160 -1.85 -22.39 -19.01
N SER A 161 -1.75 -23.19 -20.07
CA SER A 161 -1.21 -24.57 -20.01
C SER A 161 0.27 -24.62 -19.60
N ASP A 162 1.02 -23.53 -19.89
CA ASP A 162 2.45 -23.45 -19.59
C ASP A 162 2.70 -22.59 -18.33
N GLY A 163 3.31 -23.21 -17.30
CA GLY A 163 4.12 -22.47 -16.33
C GLY A 163 3.48 -22.06 -15.01
N PHE A 164 2.27 -22.51 -14.67
CA PHE A 164 1.69 -22.22 -13.36
C PHE A 164 1.82 -23.42 -12.41
N HIS A 165 2.98 -23.52 -11.76
CA HIS A 165 3.24 -24.52 -10.71
C HIS A 165 3.48 -23.80 -9.39
N ALA A 166 2.95 -24.36 -8.30
CA ALA A 166 3.26 -23.86 -6.94
C ALA A 166 4.76 -24.08 -6.64
N PRO A 167 5.45 -23.11 -6.01
CA PRO A 167 6.82 -23.33 -5.56
C PRO A 167 6.88 -24.49 -4.58
N ASP A 168 7.90 -25.37 -4.73
CA ASP A 168 8.15 -26.47 -3.83
C ASP A 168 8.56 -25.97 -2.45
N ASP A 169 7.97 -26.58 -1.40
CA ASP A 169 8.38 -26.56 0.01
C ASP A 169 8.54 -25.17 0.68
N LEU A 170 7.44 -24.42 0.79
CA LEU A 170 7.36 -23.21 1.61
C LEU A 170 6.60 -23.42 2.95
N ALA A 171 6.57 -24.63 3.48
CA ALA A 171 5.87 -24.93 4.72
C ALA A 171 6.34 -24.05 5.89
N LEU A 172 5.41 -23.56 6.70
CA LEU A 172 5.69 -22.86 7.94
C LEU A 172 6.47 -23.77 8.89
N ASN A 173 7.66 -23.38 9.23
CA ASN A 173 8.47 -24.04 10.27
C ASN A 173 8.66 -23.12 11.48
N GLY A 174 9.17 -23.68 12.58
CA GLY A 174 9.34 -22.94 13.83
C GLY A 174 10.21 -21.66 13.68
N THR A 175 11.23 -21.70 12.84
CA THR A 175 12.11 -20.54 12.58
C THR A 175 11.35 -19.43 11.85
N ARG A 176 10.59 -19.77 10.81
CA ARG A 176 9.79 -18.80 10.03
C ARG A 176 8.70 -18.16 10.88
N ILE A 177 8.02 -18.97 11.72
CA ILE A 177 7.03 -18.47 12.69
C ILE A 177 7.70 -17.52 13.70
N ALA A 178 8.89 -17.86 14.21
CA ALA A 178 9.61 -17.00 15.14
C ALA A 178 10.05 -15.68 14.49
N VAL A 179 10.50 -15.69 13.23
CA VAL A 179 10.82 -14.47 12.47
C VAL A 179 9.58 -13.58 12.27
N LEU A 180 8.44 -14.16 11.91
CA LEU A 180 7.17 -13.44 11.82
C LEU A 180 6.75 -12.84 13.17
N ALA A 181 6.92 -13.62 14.26
CA ALA A 181 6.63 -13.14 15.61
C ALA A 181 7.52 -11.95 16.00
N VAL A 182 8.83 -12.00 15.67
CA VAL A 182 9.75 -10.87 15.89
C VAL A 182 9.25 -9.60 15.19
N PHE A 183 8.80 -9.72 13.94
CA PHE A 183 8.26 -8.60 13.19
C PHE A 183 6.98 -8.03 13.85
N VAL A 184 6.00 -8.89 14.15
CA VAL A 184 4.74 -8.47 14.77
C VAL A 184 4.98 -7.83 16.14
N LEU A 185 5.86 -8.41 16.97
CA LEU A 185 6.22 -7.87 18.28
C LEU A 185 6.97 -6.53 18.17
N GLY A 186 7.84 -6.38 17.17
CA GLY A 186 8.53 -5.11 16.92
C GLY A 186 7.57 -3.99 16.52
N ILE A 187 6.60 -4.28 15.63
CA ILE A 187 5.56 -3.31 15.27
C ILE A 187 4.67 -2.97 16.48
N ALA A 188 4.28 -3.98 17.27
CA ALA A 188 3.49 -3.77 18.49
C ALA A 188 4.24 -2.88 19.50
N LEU A 189 5.54 -3.12 19.68
CA LEU A 189 6.42 -2.29 20.52
C LEU A 189 6.46 -0.84 20.03
N PHE A 190 6.60 -0.62 18.73
CA PHE A 190 6.58 0.74 18.18
C PHE A 190 5.25 1.45 18.40
N VAL A 191 4.12 0.80 18.11
CA VAL A 191 2.77 1.37 18.34
C VAL A 191 2.57 1.73 19.81
N TRP A 192 3.00 0.85 20.73
CA TRP A 192 3.00 1.15 22.16
C TRP A 192 3.89 2.36 22.49
N GLY A 193 5.08 2.43 21.93
CA GLY A 193 6.04 3.52 22.14
C GLY A 193 5.50 4.87 21.66
N VAL A 194 4.83 4.92 20.50
CA VAL A 194 4.17 6.13 20.02
C VAL A 194 3.10 6.60 21.00
N GLY A 195 2.23 5.68 21.45
CA GLY A 195 1.12 6.03 22.33
C GLY A 195 1.52 6.40 23.77
N SER A 196 2.60 5.81 24.29
CA SER A 196 2.99 5.95 25.70
C SER A 196 4.24 6.81 25.95
N GLN A 197 5.17 6.86 24.99
CA GLN A 197 6.48 7.50 25.12
C GLN A 197 6.71 8.64 24.11
N GLY A 198 5.77 8.86 23.20
CA GLY A 198 5.91 9.88 22.15
C GLY A 198 7.00 9.55 21.13
N TRP A 199 7.22 8.26 20.84
CA TRP A 199 8.20 7.83 19.85
C TRP A 199 7.88 8.42 18.48
N TYR A 200 8.96 8.67 17.71
CA TYR A 200 8.90 9.30 16.40
C TYR A 200 9.73 8.50 15.37
N ILE A 201 10.16 9.13 14.27
CA ILE A 201 10.88 8.45 13.17
C ILE A 201 12.22 7.85 13.64
N ALA A 202 12.93 8.48 14.57
CA ALA A 202 14.21 7.98 15.05
C ALA A 202 14.07 6.64 15.78
N GLU A 203 13.07 6.52 16.64
CA GLU A 203 12.76 5.28 17.36
C GLU A 203 12.20 4.22 16.38
N LEU A 204 11.43 4.62 15.38
CA LEU A 204 10.97 3.74 14.32
C LEU A 204 12.18 3.11 13.59
N ASN A 205 13.17 3.90 13.24
CA ASN A 205 14.43 3.42 12.65
C ASN A 205 15.12 2.40 13.56
N ALA A 206 15.23 2.69 14.86
CA ALA A 206 15.85 1.77 15.82
C ALA A 206 15.09 0.45 15.94
N VAL A 207 13.75 0.49 15.98
CA VAL A 207 12.89 -0.69 16.02
C VAL A 207 13.07 -1.53 14.75
N PHE A 208 13.05 -0.92 13.56
CA PHE A 208 13.24 -1.66 12.31
C PHE A 208 14.63 -2.29 12.24
N LEU A 209 15.70 -1.58 12.63
CA LEU A 209 17.03 -2.16 12.73
C LEU A 209 17.03 -3.35 13.70
N GLY A 210 16.43 -3.20 14.87
CA GLY A 210 16.29 -4.27 15.86
C GLY A 210 15.54 -5.49 15.32
N ILE A 211 14.42 -5.30 14.63
CA ILE A 211 13.67 -6.38 13.96
C ILE A 211 14.58 -7.12 12.99
N GLY A 212 15.30 -6.40 12.11
CA GLY A 212 16.20 -7.02 11.13
C GLY A 212 17.30 -7.85 11.77
N LEU A 213 17.96 -7.32 12.79
CA LEU A 213 19.03 -8.04 13.50
C LEU A 213 18.51 -9.25 14.27
N VAL A 214 17.43 -9.10 15.03
CA VAL A 214 16.84 -10.21 15.80
C VAL A 214 16.29 -11.28 14.88
N ALA A 215 15.66 -10.91 13.77
CA ALA A 215 15.20 -11.87 12.76
C ALA A 215 16.34 -12.66 12.15
N ALA A 216 17.48 -12.01 11.84
CA ALA A 216 18.68 -12.67 11.34
C ALA A 216 19.26 -13.66 12.37
N ILE A 217 19.31 -13.29 13.65
CA ILE A 217 19.77 -14.18 14.74
C ILE A 217 18.84 -15.38 14.89
N VAL A 218 17.53 -15.16 14.90
CA VAL A 218 16.51 -16.21 15.00
C VAL A 218 16.58 -17.17 13.81
N ALA A 219 16.82 -16.64 12.62
CA ALA A 219 17.01 -17.41 11.40
C ALA A 219 18.40 -18.08 11.32
N ARG A 220 19.29 -17.80 12.27
CA ARG A 220 20.67 -18.29 12.31
C ARG A 220 21.50 -17.92 11.08
N LEU A 221 21.24 -16.77 10.50
CA LEU A 221 22.05 -16.24 9.42
C LEU A 221 23.45 -15.86 9.95
N GLY A 222 24.47 -16.21 9.21
CA GLY A 222 25.85 -15.80 9.54
C GLY A 222 26.05 -14.28 9.38
N LEU A 223 27.05 -13.71 10.03
CA LEU A 223 27.34 -12.27 9.95
C LEU A 223 27.51 -11.77 8.51
N VAL A 224 28.24 -12.55 7.69
CA VAL A 224 28.49 -12.21 6.27
C VAL A 224 27.17 -12.25 5.49
N GLU A 225 26.38 -13.29 5.68
CA GLU A 225 25.07 -13.42 5.01
C GLU A 225 24.11 -12.31 5.44
N THR A 226 24.01 -12.02 6.73
CA THR A 226 23.22 -10.90 7.26
C THR A 226 23.60 -9.58 6.59
N SER A 227 24.92 -9.31 6.51
CA SER A 227 25.40 -8.09 5.85
C SER A 227 25.04 -8.03 4.37
N GLN A 228 25.13 -9.15 3.66
CA GLN A 228 24.74 -9.23 2.24
C GLN A 228 23.25 -8.96 2.05
N VAL A 229 22.39 -9.59 2.86
CA VAL A 229 20.94 -9.40 2.84
C VAL A 229 20.57 -7.94 3.11
N PHE A 230 21.23 -7.30 4.08
CA PHE A 230 21.04 -5.88 4.35
C PHE A 230 21.44 -4.99 3.16
N LEU A 231 22.58 -5.29 2.52
CA LEU A 231 23.03 -4.57 1.31
C LEU A 231 22.05 -4.77 0.13
N GLU A 232 21.54 -5.98 -0.08
CA GLU A 232 20.54 -6.28 -1.10
C GLU A 232 19.24 -5.50 -0.83
N GLY A 233 18.77 -5.47 0.42
CA GLY A 233 17.62 -4.69 0.85
C GLY A 233 17.81 -3.20 0.60
N CYS A 234 18.98 -2.64 0.97
CA CYS A 234 19.34 -1.26 0.68
C CYS A 234 19.36 -0.98 -0.84
N ALA A 235 19.96 -1.88 -1.62
CA ALA A 235 20.05 -1.70 -3.07
C ALA A 235 18.68 -1.61 -3.73
N LYS A 236 17.72 -2.45 -3.32
CA LYS A 236 16.33 -2.42 -3.82
C LYS A 236 15.61 -1.12 -3.46
N MET A 237 15.94 -0.52 -2.32
CA MET A 237 15.31 0.73 -1.84
C MET A 237 16.04 1.99 -2.32
N THR A 238 17.17 1.88 -3.01
CA THR A 238 17.98 3.03 -3.43
C THR A 238 17.18 4.01 -4.28
N ALA A 239 16.38 3.52 -5.24
CA ALA A 239 15.56 4.37 -6.08
C ALA A 239 14.54 5.16 -5.25
N ALA A 240 13.84 4.51 -4.31
CA ALA A 240 12.89 5.16 -3.41
C ALA A 240 13.58 6.20 -2.52
N ALA A 241 14.74 5.87 -1.95
CA ALA A 241 15.53 6.76 -1.13
C ALA A 241 16.02 8.00 -1.92
N LEU A 242 16.48 7.81 -3.17
CA LEU A 242 16.87 8.92 -4.06
C LEU A 242 15.69 9.81 -4.42
N ILE A 243 14.51 9.23 -4.71
CA ILE A 243 13.29 9.99 -4.99
C ILE A 243 12.94 10.91 -3.82
N VAL A 244 13.07 10.42 -2.58
CA VAL A 244 12.90 11.25 -1.37
C VAL A 244 13.88 12.42 -1.36
N GLY A 245 15.16 12.17 -1.68
CA GLY A 245 16.17 13.21 -1.79
C GLY A 245 15.82 14.25 -2.87
N PHE A 246 15.46 13.81 -4.07
CA PHE A 246 15.07 14.70 -5.16
C PHE A 246 13.80 15.49 -4.86
N ALA A 247 12.78 14.84 -4.26
CA ALA A 247 11.57 15.52 -3.84
C ALA A 247 11.86 16.62 -2.82
N ARG A 248 12.76 16.35 -1.84
CA ARG A 248 13.20 17.38 -0.90
C ARG A 248 13.95 18.52 -1.57
N THR A 249 14.73 18.22 -2.61
CA THR A 249 15.41 19.26 -3.40
C THR A 249 14.39 20.16 -4.11
N ILE A 250 13.31 19.58 -4.66
CA ILE A 250 12.22 20.35 -5.27
C ILE A 250 11.60 21.31 -4.22
N GLU A 251 11.31 20.80 -3.03
CA GLU A 251 10.77 21.60 -1.93
C GLU A 251 11.68 22.77 -1.58
N ILE A 252 12.99 22.53 -1.45
CA ILE A 252 13.98 23.57 -1.12
C ILE A 252 14.02 24.61 -2.24
N VAL A 253 14.13 24.19 -3.51
CA VAL A 253 14.17 25.10 -4.67
C VAL A 253 12.89 25.93 -4.77
N LEU A 254 11.72 25.34 -4.57
CA LEU A 254 10.44 26.04 -4.60
C LEU A 254 10.32 27.03 -3.44
N SER A 255 10.80 26.65 -2.24
CA SER A 255 10.80 27.50 -1.04
C SER A 255 11.75 28.68 -1.20
N ASP A 256 13.00 28.42 -1.57
CA ASP A 256 14.03 29.45 -1.75
C ASP A 256 13.69 30.39 -2.93
N GLY A 257 13.05 29.84 -3.97
CA GLY A 257 12.55 30.60 -5.11
C GLY A 257 11.25 31.37 -4.85
N GLN A 258 10.66 31.24 -3.65
CA GLN A 258 9.36 31.84 -3.31
C GLN A 258 8.23 31.46 -4.29
N ILE A 259 8.36 30.30 -4.97
CA ILE A 259 7.42 29.84 -5.98
C ILE A 259 6.23 29.13 -5.32
N VAL A 260 6.45 28.57 -4.13
CA VAL A 260 5.43 27.79 -3.39
C VAL A 260 4.18 28.64 -3.14
N ASP A 261 4.35 29.89 -2.69
CA ASP A 261 3.24 30.82 -2.44
C ASP A 261 2.43 31.10 -3.70
N SER A 262 3.10 31.27 -4.86
CA SER A 262 2.44 31.52 -6.14
C SER A 262 1.65 30.30 -6.63
N ILE A 263 2.18 29.09 -6.47
CA ILE A 263 1.48 27.84 -6.80
C ILE A 263 0.28 27.66 -5.89
N ILE A 264 0.47 27.81 -4.57
CA ILE A 264 -0.60 27.69 -3.57
C ILE A 264 -1.71 28.68 -3.87
N HIS A 265 -1.37 29.93 -4.14
CA HIS A 265 -2.34 30.97 -4.47
C HIS A 265 -3.14 30.64 -5.73
N SER A 266 -2.46 30.15 -6.79
CA SER A 266 -3.13 29.79 -8.04
C SER A 266 -4.08 28.61 -7.88
N VAL A 267 -3.69 27.56 -7.12
CA VAL A 267 -4.55 26.41 -6.85
C VAL A 267 -5.64 26.76 -5.83
N ALA A 268 -5.32 27.56 -4.80
CA ALA A 268 -6.29 28.04 -3.83
C ALA A 268 -7.37 28.90 -4.48
N SER A 269 -7.00 29.74 -5.46
CA SER A 269 -7.97 30.57 -6.17
C SER A 269 -8.99 29.75 -6.97
N LEU A 270 -8.64 28.54 -7.43
CA LEU A 270 -9.57 27.61 -8.08
C LEU A 270 -10.54 26.95 -7.09
N LEU A 271 -10.13 26.86 -5.83
CA LEU A 271 -10.94 26.27 -4.76
C LEU A 271 -11.53 27.34 -3.83
N GLU A 272 -11.19 28.59 -4.04
CA GLU A 272 -11.67 29.73 -3.24
C GLU A 272 -13.18 29.85 -3.32
N GLY A 273 -13.81 30.00 -2.16
CA GLY A 273 -15.26 30.06 -2.07
C GLY A 273 -16.00 28.71 -2.19
N LEU A 274 -15.28 27.60 -2.44
CA LEU A 274 -15.86 26.29 -2.42
C LEU A 274 -15.99 25.79 -0.97
N PRO A 275 -17.06 25.04 -0.66
CA PRO A 275 -17.15 24.36 0.64
C PRO A 275 -15.97 23.40 0.84
N SER A 276 -15.49 23.28 2.09
CA SER A 276 -14.33 22.43 2.43
C SER A 276 -14.46 20.99 1.94
N GLY A 277 -15.70 20.44 1.88
CA GLY A 277 -15.98 19.13 1.32
C GLY A 277 -15.67 19.03 -0.18
N VAL A 278 -15.98 20.07 -0.96
CA VAL A 278 -15.67 20.13 -2.40
C VAL A 278 -14.16 20.28 -2.60
N SER A 279 -13.50 21.10 -1.75
CA SER A 279 -12.05 21.27 -1.78
C SER A 279 -11.31 19.96 -1.48
N ALA A 280 -11.78 19.17 -0.51
CA ALA A 280 -11.21 17.86 -0.20
C ALA A 280 -11.36 16.87 -1.36
N ILE A 281 -12.52 16.87 -2.04
CA ILE A 281 -12.73 16.06 -3.26
C ILE A 281 -11.82 16.56 -4.41
N GLY A 282 -11.65 17.87 -4.54
CA GLY A 282 -10.70 18.46 -5.49
C GLY A 282 -9.27 18.01 -5.23
N MET A 283 -8.84 18.01 -3.96
CA MET A 283 -7.53 17.46 -3.56
C MET A 283 -7.40 15.98 -3.95
N LEU A 284 -8.42 15.17 -3.71
CA LEU A 284 -8.43 13.75 -4.12
C LEU A 284 -8.23 13.61 -5.64
N ALA A 285 -8.94 14.41 -6.43
CA ALA A 285 -8.83 14.37 -7.89
C ALA A 285 -7.41 14.77 -8.37
N VAL A 286 -6.83 15.79 -7.76
CA VAL A 286 -5.44 16.21 -8.06
C VAL A 286 -4.45 15.10 -7.68
N GLN A 287 -4.60 14.48 -6.53
CA GLN A 287 -3.73 13.40 -6.10
C GLN A 287 -3.84 12.17 -7.03
N ALA A 288 -5.06 11.83 -7.45
CA ALA A 288 -5.26 10.76 -8.43
C ALA A 288 -4.60 11.06 -9.78
N LEU A 289 -4.67 12.32 -10.23
CA LEU A 289 -3.99 12.77 -11.46
C LEU A 289 -2.46 12.73 -11.28
N CYS A 290 -1.94 13.20 -10.15
CA CYS A 290 -0.50 13.20 -9.88
C CYS A 290 0.06 11.77 -9.86
N ASN A 291 -0.67 10.79 -9.34
CA ASN A 291 -0.25 9.40 -9.31
C ASN A 291 0.01 8.81 -10.71
N PHE A 292 -0.69 9.27 -11.73
CA PHE A 292 -0.42 8.86 -13.10
C PHE A 292 1.00 9.20 -13.55
N PHE A 293 1.54 10.34 -13.09
CA PHE A 293 2.90 10.79 -13.42
C PHE A 293 3.93 10.32 -12.40
N ILE A 294 3.52 10.13 -11.15
CA ILE A 294 4.38 9.76 -10.03
C ILE A 294 3.78 8.52 -9.34
N PRO A 295 3.90 7.32 -9.97
CA PRO A 295 3.33 6.08 -9.41
C PRO A 295 4.19 5.53 -8.26
N SER A 296 4.42 6.38 -7.26
CA SER A 296 5.25 6.09 -6.08
C SER A 296 4.67 6.84 -4.88
N GLY A 297 4.16 6.09 -3.88
CA GLY A 297 3.53 6.70 -2.72
C GLY A 297 4.44 7.71 -2.01
N SER A 298 5.66 7.32 -1.63
CA SER A 298 6.60 8.24 -0.99
C SER A 298 6.96 9.43 -1.89
N GLY A 299 7.25 9.17 -3.18
CA GLY A 299 7.58 10.21 -4.14
C GLY A 299 6.44 11.22 -4.29
N GLN A 300 5.21 10.73 -4.45
CA GLN A 300 4.03 11.59 -4.55
C GLN A 300 3.81 12.41 -3.27
N ALA A 301 3.94 11.78 -2.07
CA ALA A 301 3.81 12.49 -0.80
C ALA A 301 4.79 13.67 -0.70
N PHE A 302 6.06 13.45 -1.04
CA PHE A 302 7.08 14.51 -0.98
C PHE A 302 6.85 15.64 -1.98
N VAL A 303 6.31 15.34 -3.15
CA VAL A 303 6.04 16.35 -4.18
C VAL A 303 4.75 17.11 -3.91
N THR A 304 3.68 16.40 -3.50
CA THR A 304 2.35 17.01 -3.45
C THR A 304 1.96 17.54 -2.08
N MET A 305 2.37 16.89 -0.98
CA MET A 305 1.94 17.29 0.36
C MET A 305 2.48 18.66 0.80
N PRO A 306 3.68 19.12 0.43
CA PRO A 306 4.12 20.49 0.71
C PRO A 306 3.21 21.57 0.10
N ILE A 307 2.47 21.23 -0.97
CA ILE A 307 1.48 22.12 -1.59
C ILE A 307 0.09 21.90 -0.99
N MET A 308 -0.30 20.64 -0.84
CA MET A 308 -1.66 20.29 -0.38
C MET A 308 -1.91 20.62 1.10
N SER A 309 -0.89 20.56 1.95
CA SER A 309 -1.03 20.87 3.38
C SER A 309 -1.33 22.36 3.62
N PRO A 310 -0.58 23.33 3.08
CA PRO A 310 -0.96 24.74 3.15
C PRO A 310 -2.31 25.02 2.49
N LEU A 311 -2.60 24.41 1.35
CA LEU A 311 -3.88 24.55 0.66
C LEU A 311 -5.05 24.08 1.54
N ALA A 312 -4.89 22.97 2.27
CA ALA A 312 -5.90 22.48 3.21
C ALA A 312 -6.21 23.52 4.29
N THR A 313 -5.17 24.16 4.82
CA THR A 313 -5.35 25.26 5.80
C THR A 313 -6.14 26.43 5.21
N LEU A 314 -5.81 26.86 4.00
CA LEU A 314 -6.48 27.99 3.31
C LEU A 314 -7.95 27.69 3.00
N THR A 315 -8.27 26.44 2.65
CA THR A 315 -9.64 26.01 2.28
C THR A 315 -10.47 25.47 3.46
N GLY A 316 -9.91 25.52 4.70
CA GLY A 316 -10.59 25.03 5.89
C GLY A 316 -10.74 23.48 5.92
N VAL A 317 -9.90 22.75 5.17
CA VAL A 317 -9.85 21.29 5.22
C VAL A 317 -8.90 20.86 6.33
N PRO A 318 -9.30 19.99 7.27
CA PRO A 318 -8.38 19.46 8.27
C PRO A 318 -7.19 18.73 7.65
N GLN A 319 -6.00 18.87 8.24
CA GLN A 319 -4.77 18.29 7.70
C GLN A 319 -4.84 16.78 7.52
N GLN A 320 -5.46 16.05 8.44
CA GLN A 320 -5.67 14.60 8.30
C GLN A 320 -6.58 14.24 7.13
N VAL A 321 -7.51 15.12 6.75
CA VAL A 321 -8.37 14.92 5.57
C VAL A 321 -7.56 15.14 4.30
N ALA A 322 -6.62 16.10 4.28
CA ALA A 322 -5.68 16.27 3.17
C ALA A 322 -4.77 15.03 3.01
N VAL A 323 -4.29 14.47 4.14
CA VAL A 323 -3.55 13.20 4.13
C VAL A 323 -4.39 12.05 3.60
N LEU A 324 -5.69 11.96 3.96
CA LEU A 324 -6.60 10.96 3.40
C LEU A 324 -6.82 11.16 1.89
N ALA A 325 -7.01 12.39 1.43
CA ALA A 325 -7.17 12.70 0.01
C ALA A 325 -5.94 12.26 -0.79
N TYR A 326 -4.73 12.53 -0.28
CA TYR A 326 -3.49 12.02 -0.85
C TYR A 326 -3.50 10.49 -0.91
N GLN A 327 -3.77 9.81 0.19
CA GLN A 327 -3.70 8.35 0.24
C GLN A 327 -4.71 7.66 -0.66
N PHE A 328 -5.97 8.12 -0.68
CA PHE A 328 -6.97 7.58 -1.58
C PHE A 328 -6.60 7.82 -3.05
N GLY A 329 -6.06 9.02 -3.36
CA GLY A 329 -5.61 9.35 -4.70
C GLY A 329 -4.44 8.49 -5.16
N ASP A 330 -3.40 8.34 -4.34
CA ASP A 330 -2.26 7.48 -4.62
C ASP A 330 -2.65 6.00 -4.64
N GLY A 331 -3.16 5.48 -3.53
CA GLY A 331 -3.40 4.05 -3.36
C GLY A 331 -4.35 3.47 -4.40
N PHE A 332 -5.51 4.12 -4.62
CA PHE A 332 -6.51 3.56 -5.54
C PHE A 332 -6.12 3.72 -7.00
N THR A 333 -5.46 4.80 -7.38
CA THR A 333 -5.02 4.99 -8.76
C THR A 333 -3.93 3.98 -9.16
N ASN A 334 -3.11 3.51 -8.22
CA ASN A 334 -2.12 2.46 -8.45
C ASN A 334 -2.72 1.12 -8.93
N MET A 335 -4.04 0.93 -8.83
CA MET A 335 -4.71 -0.23 -9.43
C MET A 335 -4.74 -0.17 -10.96
N ILE A 336 -4.61 1.01 -11.57
CA ILE A 336 -4.91 1.17 -12.99
C ILE A 336 -3.81 1.89 -13.79
N VAL A 337 -2.86 2.56 -13.13
CA VAL A 337 -1.86 3.35 -13.86
C VAL A 337 -0.88 2.47 -14.64
N PRO A 338 -0.80 2.62 -15.97
CA PRO A 338 0.09 1.82 -16.79
C PRO A 338 1.57 2.24 -16.64
N THR A 339 1.84 3.38 -16.03
CA THR A 339 3.19 3.86 -15.71
C THR A 339 3.79 3.14 -14.50
N SER A 340 2.97 2.41 -13.72
CA SER A 340 3.45 1.56 -12.63
C SER A 340 4.11 0.29 -13.20
N ALA A 341 5.45 0.25 -13.16
CA ALA A 341 6.22 -0.94 -13.55
C ALA A 341 5.82 -2.17 -12.74
N LEU A 342 5.43 -1.95 -11.48
CA LEU A 342 5.03 -3.01 -10.55
C LEU A 342 3.70 -3.65 -10.98
N LEU A 343 2.68 -2.85 -11.30
CA LEU A 343 1.41 -3.34 -11.85
C LEU A 343 1.63 -4.10 -13.17
N MET A 344 2.38 -3.49 -14.08
CA MET A 344 2.62 -4.10 -15.40
C MET A 344 3.42 -5.38 -15.29
N GLY A 345 4.40 -5.45 -14.37
CA GLY A 345 5.15 -6.67 -14.07
C GLY A 345 4.25 -7.79 -13.51
N ALA A 346 3.39 -7.46 -12.54
CA ALA A 346 2.45 -8.40 -11.95
C ALA A 346 1.44 -8.94 -12.99
N LEU A 347 0.87 -8.05 -13.82
CA LEU A 347 -0.02 -8.45 -14.92
C LEU A 347 0.68 -9.38 -15.94
N SER A 348 1.94 -9.09 -16.26
CA SER A 348 2.75 -9.93 -17.16
C SER A 348 2.98 -11.32 -16.59
N LEU A 349 3.36 -11.40 -15.29
CA LEU A 349 3.55 -12.68 -14.60
C LEU A 349 2.25 -13.49 -14.51
N GLY A 350 1.11 -12.81 -14.33
CA GLY A 350 -0.21 -13.43 -14.33
C GLY A 350 -0.75 -13.74 -15.73
N LYS A 351 -0.03 -13.40 -16.82
CA LYS A 351 -0.52 -13.44 -18.21
C LYS A 351 -1.89 -12.75 -18.38
N VAL A 352 -2.13 -11.65 -17.64
CA VAL A 352 -3.37 -10.88 -17.73
C VAL A 352 -3.17 -9.66 -18.63
N PRO A 353 -3.85 -9.57 -19.77
CA PRO A 353 -3.79 -8.39 -20.62
C PRO A 353 -4.27 -7.14 -19.89
N TYR A 354 -3.57 -6.02 -20.05
CA TYR A 354 -3.91 -4.76 -19.36
C TYR A 354 -5.37 -4.32 -19.64
N GLN A 355 -5.87 -4.52 -20.86
CA GLN A 355 -7.24 -4.17 -21.23
C GLN A 355 -8.27 -5.02 -20.46
N ALA A 356 -8.00 -6.31 -20.26
CA ALA A 356 -8.84 -7.19 -19.47
C ALA A 356 -8.85 -6.74 -18.00
N TRP A 357 -7.68 -6.40 -17.47
CA TRP A 357 -7.54 -5.85 -16.13
C TRP A 357 -8.34 -4.55 -15.94
N VAL A 358 -8.20 -3.58 -16.85
CA VAL A 358 -8.94 -2.30 -16.79
C VAL A 358 -10.45 -2.50 -16.84
N ARG A 359 -10.94 -3.44 -17.67
CA ARG A 359 -12.37 -3.80 -17.71
C ARG A 359 -12.86 -4.37 -16.39
N PHE A 360 -12.01 -5.12 -15.69
CA PHE A 360 -12.33 -5.66 -14.37
C PHE A 360 -12.28 -4.57 -13.29
N VAL A 361 -11.15 -3.85 -13.17
CA VAL A 361 -10.89 -2.96 -12.04
C VAL A 361 -11.58 -1.59 -12.18
N GLY A 362 -11.83 -1.12 -13.39
CA GLY A 362 -12.42 0.21 -13.66
C GLY A 362 -13.74 0.46 -12.94
N PRO A 363 -14.74 -0.42 -13.06
CA PRO A 363 -16.01 -0.28 -12.32
C PRO A 363 -15.83 -0.33 -10.79
N LEU A 364 -14.85 -1.08 -10.29
CA LEU A 364 -14.51 -1.09 -8.87
C LEU A 364 -13.93 0.24 -8.44
N LEU A 365 -12.96 0.76 -9.20
CA LEU A 365 -12.29 2.02 -8.93
C LEU A 365 -13.28 3.19 -8.81
N VAL A 366 -14.26 3.27 -9.70
CA VAL A 366 -15.33 4.27 -9.60
C VAL A 366 -16.07 4.17 -8.27
N LYS A 367 -16.44 2.95 -7.83
CA LYS A 367 -17.11 2.76 -6.53
C LYS A 367 -16.23 3.20 -5.36
N LEU A 368 -14.94 2.86 -5.41
CA LEU A 368 -13.98 3.23 -4.35
C LEU A 368 -13.83 4.75 -4.28
N TYR A 369 -13.72 5.45 -5.41
CA TYR A 369 -13.63 6.92 -5.42
C TYR A 369 -14.90 7.61 -4.94
N LEU A 370 -16.07 7.09 -5.29
CA LEU A 370 -17.36 7.63 -4.77
C LEU A 370 -17.43 7.49 -3.25
N VAL A 371 -17.05 6.33 -2.72
CA VAL A 371 -17.03 6.11 -1.26
C VAL A 371 -15.91 6.91 -0.59
N ALA A 372 -14.75 7.06 -1.23
CA ALA A 372 -13.66 7.92 -0.75
C ALA A 372 -14.11 9.38 -0.63
N ALA A 373 -14.81 9.92 -1.63
CA ALA A 373 -15.38 11.26 -1.58
C ALA A 373 -16.36 11.43 -0.40
N VAL A 374 -17.21 10.43 -0.16
CA VAL A 374 -18.11 10.42 1.02
C VAL A 374 -17.30 10.41 2.32
N PHE A 375 -16.27 9.56 2.44
CA PHE A 375 -15.42 9.52 3.63
C PHE A 375 -14.68 10.85 3.87
N LEU A 376 -14.18 11.52 2.82
CA LEU A 376 -13.54 12.83 2.98
C LEU A 376 -14.52 13.87 3.54
N VAL A 377 -15.73 13.94 2.99
CA VAL A 377 -16.77 14.86 3.50
C VAL A 377 -17.16 14.53 4.94
N LEU A 378 -17.42 13.27 5.25
CA LEU A 378 -17.73 12.83 6.62
C LEU A 378 -16.56 13.10 7.58
N SER A 379 -15.32 12.92 7.14
CA SER A 379 -14.14 13.19 7.97
C SER A 379 -13.97 14.67 8.32
N ILE A 380 -14.42 15.61 7.49
CA ILE A 380 -14.43 17.03 7.82
C ILE A 380 -15.39 17.31 8.98
N HIS A 381 -16.58 16.71 8.97
CA HIS A 381 -17.62 17.00 9.95
C HIS A 381 -17.51 16.18 11.24
N PHE A 382 -17.07 14.94 11.13
CA PHE A 382 -17.07 13.94 12.20
C PHE A 382 -15.69 13.41 12.56
N GLY A 383 -14.62 13.84 11.89
CA GLY A 383 -13.29 13.29 12.04
C GLY A 383 -12.76 13.40 13.48
N ALA A 384 -12.98 14.54 14.14
CA ALA A 384 -12.56 14.74 15.53
C ALA A 384 -13.28 13.77 16.49
N SER A 385 -14.60 13.63 16.35
CA SER A 385 -15.39 12.71 17.19
C SER A 385 -15.11 11.23 16.89
N ALA A 386 -14.64 10.92 15.67
CA ALA A 386 -14.24 9.59 15.27
C ALA A 386 -12.77 9.27 15.60
N GLY A 387 -12.01 10.21 16.18
CA GLY A 387 -10.60 10.02 16.52
C GLY A 387 -9.66 10.02 15.31
N LEU A 388 -10.02 10.69 14.22
CA LEU A 388 -9.16 10.85 13.06
C LEU A 388 -8.07 11.90 13.33
N TYR A 389 -8.37 12.94 14.09
CA TYR A 389 -7.46 14.03 14.50
C TYR A 389 -7.84 14.62 15.84
#